data_91e6daff12c9deeebc51649f73ee5333
#
_entry.id   91e6daff12c9deeebc51649f73ee5333
#
_cell.length_a   1.000
_cell.length_b   1.000
_cell.length_c   1.000
_cell.angle_alpha   90.00
_cell.angle_beta   90.00
_cell.angle_gamma   90.00
#
_symmetry.space_group_name_H-M   'P 1'
#
loop_
_entity.id
_entity.type
_entity.pdbx_description
1 polymer ?
#
loop_
_entity_poly.entity_id
_entity_poly.type
_entity_poly.pdbx_seq_one_letter_code
_entity_poly.pdbx_strand_id
1 'polypeptide(L)'
;MTPQTALTLAFADGEYLFDLKLPQLAELQEKRKIGVLAIYGRVLRGRYLFNDETIGIPAEGEAYAEDFFETIRLGLIGGGRGLVDGAEVQVSALTAKSLVERYCHAAPLRESWSLAAAILGARVEGYTPPKKAAPASKPAGRKRRSTSRRSSPTAASSESTGAN
;
A
#
# COMPACT_ATOMS: atom_id res chain seq x y z
N MET A 1 -14.21 12.75 8.39
CA MET A 1 -12.71 12.70 8.34
C MET A 1 -12.23 13.72 7.32
N THR A 2 -11.27 14.53 7.69
CA THR A 2 -10.67 15.48 6.74
C THR A 2 -9.71 14.71 5.82
N PRO A 3 -9.80 14.87 4.49
CA PRO A 3 -8.84 14.29 3.57
C PRO A 3 -7.42 14.76 3.87
N GLN A 4 -6.46 13.87 3.79
CA GLN A 4 -5.05 14.15 4.01
C GLN A 4 -4.30 14.21 2.68
N THR A 5 -3.22 14.98 2.63
CA THR A 5 -2.32 15.03 1.46
C THR A 5 -1.12 14.12 1.62
N ALA A 6 -0.86 13.69 2.85
CA ALA A 6 0.24 12.81 3.21
C ALA A 6 -0.20 11.35 3.24
N LEU A 7 0.64 10.46 2.75
CA LEU A 7 0.42 9.02 2.83
C LEU A 7 1.73 8.28 3.15
N THR A 8 1.61 7.21 3.93
CA THR A 8 2.73 6.32 4.22
C THR A 8 2.65 5.11 3.30
N LEU A 9 3.72 4.83 2.58
CA LEU A 9 3.81 3.72 1.64
C LEU A 9 5.11 2.95 1.84
N ALA A 10 5.05 1.65 1.57
CA ALA A 10 6.23 0.83 1.43
C ALA A 10 7.04 1.30 0.22
N PHE A 11 8.32 1.59 0.42
CA PHE A 11 9.23 2.05 -0.62
C PHE A 11 10.66 1.74 -0.21
N ALA A 12 11.48 1.36 -1.18
CA ALA A 12 12.88 1.06 -0.97
C ALA A 12 13.11 0.00 0.14
N ASP A 13 13.68 0.39 1.23
CA ASP A 13 14.07 -0.44 2.37
C ASP A 13 13.15 -0.28 3.60
N GLY A 14 12.01 0.40 3.46
CA GLY A 14 11.12 0.63 4.59
C GLY A 14 9.75 1.20 4.23
N GLU A 15 9.14 1.86 5.17
CA GLU A 15 7.92 2.64 4.99
C GLU A 15 8.24 4.12 5.08
N TYR A 16 7.85 4.88 4.09
CA TYR A 16 8.15 6.31 4.03
C TYR A 16 6.88 7.15 3.96
N LEU A 17 6.92 8.29 4.62
CA LEU A 17 5.89 9.31 4.51
C LEU A 17 6.14 10.15 3.26
N PHE A 18 5.13 10.23 2.41
CA PHE A 18 5.12 11.09 1.22
C PHE A 18 4.12 12.21 1.40
N ASP A 19 4.55 13.44 1.17
CA ASP A 19 3.67 14.61 1.21
C ASP A 19 4.17 15.70 0.27
N LEU A 20 3.41 16.01 -0.77
CA LEU A 20 3.70 17.14 -1.66
C LEU A 20 3.14 18.43 -1.05
N LYS A 21 3.87 19.04 -0.11
CA LYS A 21 3.51 20.36 0.42
C LYS A 21 3.66 21.45 -0.65
N LEU A 22 3.15 22.64 -0.38
CA LEU A 22 3.18 23.73 -1.36
C LEU A 22 4.59 24.05 -1.91
N PRO A 23 5.67 24.09 -1.09
CA PRO A 23 7.02 24.31 -1.63
C PRO A 23 7.48 23.20 -2.59
N GLN A 24 7.19 21.93 -2.26
CA GLN A 24 7.53 20.80 -3.12
C GLN A 24 6.73 20.82 -4.42
N LEU A 25 5.48 21.23 -4.32
CA LEU A 25 4.61 21.38 -5.49
C LEU A 25 5.11 22.47 -6.44
N ALA A 26 5.53 23.62 -5.90
CA ALA A 26 6.11 24.70 -6.66
C ALA A 26 7.40 24.25 -7.38
N GLU A 27 8.29 23.55 -6.67
CA GLU A 27 9.52 22.99 -7.26
C GLU A 27 9.21 21.97 -8.36
N LEU A 28 8.22 21.08 -8.17
CA LEU A 28 7.81 20.12 -9.17
C LEU A 28 7.34 20.80 -10.46
N GLN A 29 6.46 21.79 -10.33
CA GLN A 29 5.94 22.55 -11.46
C GLN A 29 7.06 23.33 -12.19
N GLU A 30 7.97 23.93 -11.44
CA GLU A 30 9.12 24.64 -12.03
C GLU A 30 10.03 23.69 -12.82
N LYS A 31 10.38 22.55 -12.25
CA LYS A 31 11.23 21.54 -12.91
C LYS A 31 10.57 20.91 -14.12
N ARG A 32 9.29 20.64 -14.04
CA ARG A 32 8.56 20.00 -15.14
C ARG A 32 8.02 21.01 -16.17
N LYS A 33 8.12 22.31 -15.91
CA LYS A 33 7.65 23.41 -16.74
C LYS A 33 6.16 23.32 -17.10
N ILE A 34 5.36 22.72 -16.20
CA ILE A 34 3.93 22.50 -16.40
C ILE A 34 3.21 22.44 -15.04
N GLY A 35 1.93 22.76 -15.00
CA GLY A 35 1.11 22.74 -13.79
C GLY A 35 0.87 21.33 -13.26
N VAL A 36 0.68 21.21 -11.94
CA VAL A 36 0.49 19.92 -11.26
C VAL A 36 -0.67 19.11 -11.80
N LEU A 37 -1.78 19.73 -12.17
CA LEU A 37 -2.92 19.02 -12.72
C LEU A 37 -2.61 18.39 -14.08
N ALA A 38 -1.78 19.03 -14.89
CA ALA A 38 -1.33 18.47 -16.16
C ALA A 38 -0.32 17.33 -15.94
N ILE A 39 0.57 17.45 -14.94
CA ILE A 39 1.45 16.35 -14.55
C ILE A 39 0.62 15.14 -14.09
N TYR A 40 -0.38 15.36 -13.25
CA TYR A 40 -1.27 14.32 -12.76
C TYR A 40 -2.05 13.66 -13.88
N GLY A 41 -2.61 14.44 -14.81
CA GLY A 41 -3.30 13.94 -16.00
C GLY A 41 -2.40 13.06 -16.87
N ARG A 42 -1.15 13.47 -17.11
CA ARG A 42 -0.17 12.64 -17.84
C ARG A 42 0.15 11.34 -17.13
N VAL A 43 0.33 11.41 -15.81
CA VAL A 43 0.65 10.23 -14.97
C VAL A 43 -0.51 9.23 -14.95
N LEU A 44 -1.76 9.70 -14.97
CA LEU A 44 -2.93 8.82 -15.01
C LEU A 44 -3.21 8.22 -16.39
N ARG A 45 -2.81 8.90 -17.46
CA ARG A 45 -3.10 8.43 -18.83
C ARG A 45 -2.40 7.11 -19.13
N GLY A 46 -3.12 6.16 -19.70
CA GLY A 46 -2.63 4.82 -19.99
C GLY A 46 -2.58 3.90 -18.79
N ARG A 47 -3.17 4.30 -17.65
CA ARG A 47 -3.26 3.45 -16.47
C ARG A 47 -4.63 2.81 -16.35
N TYR A 48 -4.64 1.51 -16.13
CA TYR A 48 -5.86 0.73 -16.00
C TYR A 48 -5.82 -0.10 -14.72
N LEU A 49 -6.98 -0.25 -14.09
CA LEU A 49 -7.16 -1.14 -12.95
C LEU A 49 -7.51 -2.54 -13.48
N PHE A 50 -6.74 -3.54 -13.07
CA PHE A 50 -7.00 -4.94 -13.39
C PHE A 50 -6.74 -5.79 -12.14
N ASN A 51 -7.74 -6.52 -11.69
CA ASN A 51 -7.67 -7.33 -10.44
C ASN A 51 -7.10 -6.53 -9.25
N ASP A 52 -7.62 -5.33 -9.02
CA ASP A 52 -7.19 -4.40 -7.97
C ASP A 52 -5.74 -3.88 -8.11
N GLU A 53 -5.06 -4.24 -9.17
CA GLU A 53 -3.74 -3.70 -9.51
C GLU A 53 -3.83 -2.68 -10.65
N THR A 54 -3.09 -1.59 -10.54
CA THR A 54 -3.02 -0.60 -11.60
C THR A 54 -1.97 -1.02 -12.62
N ILE A 55 -2.43 -1.24 -13.85
CA ILE A 55 -1.56 -1.57 -14.99
C ILE A 55 -1.44 -0.34 -15.88
N GLY A 56 -0.21 0.02 -16.24
CA GLY A 56 0.04 1.02 -17.27
C GLY A 56 0.02 0.39 -18.66
N ILE A 57 -0.58 1.09 -19.64
CA ILE A 57 -0.46 0.74 -21.06
C ILE A 57 0.55 1.71 -21.69
N PRO A 58 1.80 1.30 -21.92
CA PRO A 58 2.86 2.19 -22.38
C PRO A 58 2.54 2.93 -23.70
N ALA A 59 1.78 2.29 -24.59
CA ALA A 59 1.40 2.88 -25.88
C ALA A 59 0.48 4.11 -25.76
N GLU A 60 -0.27 4.22 -24.66
CA GLU A 60 -1.16 5.33 -24.38
C GLU A 60 -0.59 6.30 -23.33
N GLY A 61 0.55 5.96 -22.75
CA GLY A 61 1.21 6.75 -21.73
C GLY A 61 1.85 8.01 -22.30
N GLU A 62 1.67 9.14 -21.62
CA GLU A 62 2.28 10.43 -21.98
C GLU A 62 3.24 10.97 -20.92
N ALA A 63 3.35 10.27 -19.78
CA ALA A 63 4.23 10.70 -18.71
C ALA A 63 5.70 10.45 -19.02
N TYR A 64 6.54 11.37 -18.58
CA TYR A 64 7.99 11.20 -18.63
C TYR A 64 8.47 10.49 -17.34
N ALA A 65 9.58 9.76 -17.43
CA ALA A 65 10.17 9.10 -16.27
C ALA A 65 10.49 10.10 -15.12
N GLU A 66 10.93 11.30 -15.49
CA GLU A 66 11.22 12.38 -14.55
C GLU A 66 9.96 12.90 -13.84
N ASP A 67 8.77 12.76 -14.43
CA ASP A 67 7.52 13.08 -13.73
C ASP A 67 7.35 12.18 -12.51
N PHE A 68 7.72 10.92 -12.64
CA PHE A 68 7.68 9.95 -11.52
C PHE A 68 8.79 10.23 -10.50
N PHE A 69 10.03 10.33 -10.95
CA PHE A 69 11.19 10.46 -10.09
C PHE A 69 11.16 11.75 -9.26
N GLU A 70 10.82 12.87 -9.88
CA GLU A 70 10.70 14.15 -9.18
C GLU A 70 9.51 14.17 -8.20
N THR A 71 8.38 13.57 -8.58
CA THR A 71 7.23 13.43 -7.68
C THR A 71 7.60 12.62 -6.43
N ILE A 72 8.27 11.48 -6.60
CA ILE A 72 8.71 10.63 -5.49
C ILE A 72 9.72 11.35 -4.62
N ARG A 73 10.75 11.96 -5.23
CA ARG A 73 11.79 12.70 -4.51
C ARG A 73 11.20 13.84 -3.67
N LEU A 74 10.34 14.64 -4.27
CA LEU A 74 9.73 15.78 -3.58
C LEU A 74 8.70 15.33 -2.54
N GLY A 75 7.97 14.26 -2.79
CA GLY A 75 7.10 13.63 -1.80
C GLY A 75 7.86 13.17 -0.56
N LEU A 76 9.01 12.53 -0.75
CA LEU A 76 9.91 12.12 0.34
C LEU A 76 10.43 13.32 1.15
N ILE A 77 10.86 14.39 0.48
CA ILE A 77 11.34 15.61 1.13
C ILE A 77 10.20 16.24 1.95
N GLY A 78 9.01 16.35 1.39
CA GLY A 78 7.87 16.94 2.08
C GLY A 78 7.37 16.09 3.26
N GLY A 79 7.46 14.77 3.17
CA GLY A 79 7.19 13.83 4.26
C GLY A 79 8.26 13.87 5.35
N GLY A 80 9.52 13.95 4.95
CA GLY A 80 10.68 14.17 5.81
C GLY A 80 11.08 13.02 6.73
N ARG A 81 10.38 11.89 6.70
CA ARG A 81 10.63 10.75 7.60
C ARG A 81 10.22 9.41 6.99
N GLY A 82 10.78 8.35 7.55
CA GLY A 82 10.44 6.96 7.25
C GLY A 82 10.68 6.05 8.44
N LEU A 83 10.32 4.80 8.29
CA LEU A 83 10.55 3.73 9.24
C LEU A 83 11.30 2.60 8.53
N VAL A 84 12.54 2.36 8.93
CA VAL A 84 13.41 1.31 8.37
C VAL A 84 13.82 0.38 9.49
N ASP A 85 13.58 -0.91 9.34
CA ASP A 85 13.85 -1.93 10.37
C ASP A 85 13.29 -1.58 11.75
N GLY A 86 12.12 -0.94 11.79
CA GLY A 86 11.47 -0.51 13.03
C GLY A 86 12.06 0.78 13.65
N ALA A 87 13.06 1.40 13.05
CA ALA A 87 13.65 2.66 13.50
C ALA A 87 13.18 3.83 12.63
N GLU A 88 12.83 4.94 13.28
CA GLU A 88 12.48 6.17 12.58
C GLU A 88 13.75 6.80 11.97
N VAL A 89 13.67 7.13 10.68
CA VAL A 89 14.75 7.78 9.94
C VAL A 89 14.28 9.12 9.39
N GLN A 90 15.17 10.11 9.39
CA GLN A 90 14.93 11.40 8.78
C GLN A 90 15.28 11.37 7.29
N VAL A 91 14.45 11.99 6.47
CA VAL A 91 14.64 12.06 5.02
C VAL A 91 15.00 13.48 4.62
N SER A 92 16.29 13.71 4.41
CA SER A 92 16.81 14.96 3.83
C SER A 92 16.66 14.97 2.30
N ALA A 93 16.91 16.13 1.68
CA ALA A 93 16.92 16.22 0.22
C ALA A 93 17.97 15.29 -0.42
N LEU A 94 19.14 15.15 0.22
CA LEU A 94 20.20 14.23 -0.25
C LEU A 94 19.78 12.76 -0.09
N THR A 95 19.17 12.42 1.04
CA THR A 95 18.62 11.08 1.29
C THR A 95 17.53 10.73 0.27
N ALA A 96 16.59 11.63 0.02
CA ALA A 96 15.53 11.44 -0.96
C ALA A 96 16.10 11.22 -2.37
N LYS A 97 17.09 12.02 -2.78
CA LYS A 97 17.78 11.84 -4.07
C LYS A 97 18.44 10.45 -4.17
N SER A 98 19.20 10.06 -3.15
CA SER A 98 19.88 8.76 -3.10
C SER A 98 18.90 7.57 -3.15
N LEU A 99 17.77 7.67 -2.45
CA LEU A 99 16.72 6.64 -2.49
C LEU A 99 16.13 6.49 -3.89
N VAL A 100 15.79 7.58 -4.56
CA VAL A 100 15.27 7.55 -5.93
C VAL A 100 16.30 6.98 -6.91
N GLU A 101 17.56 7.43 -6.84
CA GLU A 101 18.62 6.92 -7.72
C GLU A 101 18.86 5.42 -7.51
N ARG A 102 18.87 4.96 -6.28
CA ARG A 102 19.14 3.56 -5.96
C ARG A 102 17.98 2.63 -6.29
N TYR A 103 16.76 3.02 -6.00
CA TYR A 103 15.59 2.14 -6.06
C TYR A 103 14.69 2.39 -7.27
N CYS A 104 14.53 3.63 -7.72
CA CYS A 104 13.67 3.93 -8.87
C CYS A 104 14.40 3.78 -10.21
N HIS A 105 15.66 4.21 -10.30
CA HIS A 105 16.40 4.13 -11.57
C HIS A 105 16.74 2.68 -11.96
N ALA A 106 16.88 1.79 -11.00
CA ALA A 106 17.19 0.39 -11.23
C ALA A 106 15.93 -0.49 -11.41
N ALA A 107 14.75 0.01 -11.00
CA ALA A 107 13.50 -0.73 -11.05
C ALA A 107 12.72 -0.47 -12.35
N PRO A 108 11.78 -1.36 -12.72
CA PRO A 108 10.85 -1.07 -13.80
C PRO A 108 10.05 0.21 -13.55
N LEU A 109 9.90 1.04 -14.58
CA LEU A 109 9.17 2.33 -14.47
C LEU A 109 7.73 2.18 -13.97
N ARG A 110 7.13 1.02 -14.13
CA ARG A 110 5.79 0.70 -13.63
C ARG A 110 5.66 0.93 -12.12
N GLU A 111 6.69 0.60 -11.35
CA GLU A 111 6.68 0.78 -9.89
C GLU A 111 6.70 2.25 -9.52
N SER A 112 7.62 3.02 -10.10
CA SER A 112 7.69 4.48 -9.92
C SER A 112 6.43 5.18 -10.43
N TRP A 113 5.85 4.69 -11.51
CA TRP A 113 4.60 5.20 -12.06
C TRP A 113 3.44 5.03 -11.07
N SER A 114 3.29 3.83 -10.47
CA SER A 114 2.26 3.55 -9.48
C SER A 114 2.42 4.42 -8.24
N LEU A 115 3.64 4.57 -7.76
CA LEU A 115 3.95 5.37 -6.59
C LEU A 115 3.68 6.87 -6.84
N ALA A 116 4.14 7.41 -7.96
CA ALA A 116 3.89 8.80 -8.34
C ALA A 116 2.40 9.10 -8.49
N ALA A 117 1.62 8.19 -9.07
CA ALA A 117 0.17 8.34 -9.19
C ALA A 117 -0.51 8.41 -7.82
N ALA A 118 -0.08 7.58 -6.86
CA ALA A 118 -0.60 7.59 -5.49
C ALA A 118 -0.27 8.91 -4.78
N ILE A 119 0.97 9.39 -4.89
CA ILE A 119 1.43 10.64 -4.26
C ILE A 119 0.69 11.86 -4.83
N LEU A 120 0.58 11.96 -6.16
CA LEU A 120 -0.16 13.03 -6.82
C LEU A 120 -1.65 12.96 -6.52
N GLY A 121 -2.24 11.77 -6.53
CA GLY A 121 -3.64 11.56 -6.18
C GLY A 121 -3.96 12.01 -4.77
N ALA A 122 -3.11 11.67 -3.80
CA ALA A 122 -3.28 12.13 -2.42
C ALA A 122 -3.23 13.66 -2.32
N ARG A 123 -2.37 14.32 -3.11
CA ARG A 123 -2.28 15.77 -3.11
C ARG A 123 -3.44 16.47 -3.80
N VAL A 124 -3.89 15.93 -4.94
CA VAL A 124 -4.92 16.57 -5.78
C VAL A 124 -6.33 16.24 -5.29
N GLU A 125 -6.59 15.00 -4.97
CA GLU A 125 -7.92 14.49 -4.60
C GLU A 125 -8.09 14.31 -3.09
N GLY A 126 -6.99 14.18 -2.38
CA GLY A 126 -6.97 13.84 -0.96
C GLY A 126 -6.96 12.32 -0.73
N TYR A 127 -6.44 11.93 0.42
CA TYR A 127 -6.38 10.55 0.86
C TYR A 127 -7.13 10.39 2.18
N THR A 128 -8.05 9.45 2.22
CA THR A 128 -8.72 9.06 3.46
C THR A 128 -8.19 7.70 3.87
N PRO A 129 -7.41 7.60 4.95
CA PRO A 129 -6.88 6.31 5.39
C PRO A 129 -8.03 5.36 5.72
N PRO A 130 -7.92 4.06 5.37
CA PRO A 130 -8.91 3.08 5.76
C PRO A 130 -9.03 3.07 7.28
N LYS A 131 -10.26 3.03 7.79
CA LYS A 131 -10.51 2.87 9.24
C LYS A 131 -9.77 1.62 9.69
N LYS A 132 -8.82 1.80 10.63
CA LYS A 132 -8.15 0.66 11.28
C LYS A 132 -9.24 -0.25 11.81
N ALA A 133 -9.36 -1.47 11.27
CA ALA A 133 -10.31 -2.44 11.78
C ALA A 133 -10.05 -2.62 13.27
N ALA A 134 -11.11 -2.44 14.09
CA ALA A 134 -11.00 -2.71 15.52
C ALA A 134 -10.50 -4.15 15.68
N PRO A 135 -9.56 -4.43 16.62
CA PRO A 135 -9.11 -5.79 16.84
C PRO A 135 -10.34 -6.65 17.14
N ALA A 136 -10.52 -7.72 16.37
CA ALA A 136 -11.62 -8.64 16.55
C ALA A 136 -11.59 -9.10 18.01
N SER A 137 -12.66 -8.78 18.77
CA SER A 137 -12.85 -9.29 20.12
C SER A 137 -12.87 -10.81 20.03
N LYS A 138 -11.93 -11.45 20.73
CA LYS A 138 -11.90 -12.90 20.87
C LYS A 138 -13.29 -13.37 21.30
N PRO A 139 -13.90 -14.36 20.63
CA PRO A 139 -15.16 -14.93 21.11
C PRO A 139 -14.89 -15.52 22.49
N ALA A 140 -15.64 -15.02 23.48
CA ALA A 140 -15.61 -15.57 24.83
C ALA A 140 -15.89 -17.05 24.77
N GLY A 141 -15.00 -17.85 25.38
CA GLY A 141 -15.07 -19.29 25.41
C GLY A 141 -16.42 -19.77 25.93
N ARG A 142 -17.17 -20.43 25.08
CA ARG A 142 -18.38 -21.13 25.44
C ARG A 142 -17.99 -22.31 26.32
N LYS A 143 -18.18 -22.17 27.64
CA LYS A 143 -18.08 -23.27 28.59
C LYS A 143 -18.98 -24.40 28.10
N ARG A 144 -18.39 -25.49 27.63
CA ARG A 144 -19.09 -26.75 27.43
C ARG A 144 -19.45 -27.30 28.84
N ARG A 145 -20.74 -27.25 29.11
CA ARG A 145 -21.34 -27.96 30.25
C ARG A 145 -21.31 -29.44 29.89
N SER A 146 -20.48 -30.21 30.58
CA SER A 146 -20.49 -31.66 30.54
C SER A 146 -21.75 -32.16 31.25
N THR A 147 -22.68 -32.70 30.54
CA THR A 147 -23.70 -33.56 31.11
C THR A 147 -23.28 -34.99 30.90
N SER A 148 -22.80 -35.59 32.00
CA SER A 148 -22.66 -37.02 32.12
C SER A 148 -24.05 -37.63 32.09
N ARG A 149 -24.32 -38.49 31.15
CA ARG A 149 -25.35 -39.51 31.30
C ARG A 149 -24.70 -40.88 31.16
N ARG A 150 -24.66 -41.53 32.28
CA ARG A 150 -24.41 -42.91 32.54
C ARG A 150 -25.60 -43.71 31.98
N SER A 151 -25.39 -44.75 31.23
CA SER A 151 -26.14 -45.98 31.28
C SER A 151 -25.37 -47.11 30.63
N SER A 152 -25.21 -48.09 31.42
CA SER A 152 -24.54 -49.37 31.20
C SER A 152 -25.51 -50.35 30.49
N PRO A 153 -25.15 -51.63 30.41
CA PRO A 153 -25.01 -52.35 29.17
C PRO A 153 -26.11 -53.44 29.07
N THR A 154 -26.26 -54.04 27.92
CA THR A 154 -26.84 -55.39 27.87
C THR A 154 -26.24 -56.14 26.68
N ALA A 155 -25.65 -57.24 27.08
CA ALA A 155 -25.17 -58.32 26.22
C ALA A 155 -26.32 -59.20 25.80
N ALA A 156 -26.19 -59.79 24.62
CA ALA A 156 -26.68 -61.12 24.23
C ALA A 156 -26.17 -61.39 22.80
N SER A 157 -25.20 -62.24 22.62
CA SER A 157 -25.29 -63.70 22.43
C SER A 157 -26.17 -64.14 21.28
N SER A 158 -25.57 -64.81 20.40
CA SER A 158 -25.76 -66.16 19.84
C SER A 158 -25.52 -66.14 18.31
N GLU A 159 -24.48 -66.87 17.89
CA GLU A 159 -24.55 -68.20 17.30
C GLU A 159 -25.42 -68.23 16.03
N SER A 160 -24.94 -68.68 14.87
CA SER A 160 -24.62 -70.05 14.55
C SER A 160 -24.34 -70.18 13.06
N THR A 161 -23.27 -70.87 12.70
CA THR A 161 -23.21 -72.03 11.81
C THR A 161 -23.75 -71.99 10.37
N GLY A 162 -22.92 -72.50 9.48
CA GLY A 162 -23.33 -73.23 8.29
C GLY A 162 -22.46 -72.96 7.07
N ALA A 163 -21.45 -73.62 6.93
CA ALA A 163 -21.06 -74.68 6.02
C ALA A 163 -21.77 -74.66 4.63
N ASN A 164 -21.03 -74.48 3.61
CA ASN A 164 -20.70 -75.38 2.55
C ASN A 164 -19.86 -74.68 1.51
#